data_900c5b85d4ba8b3d875e5ea8b843304a
#
_entry.id   900c5b85d4ba8b3d875e5ea8b843304a
#
_cell.length_a   1.000
_cell.length_b   1.000
_cell.length_c   1.000
_cell.angle_alpha   90.00
_cell.angle_beta   90.00
_cell.angle_gamma   90.00
#
_symmetry.space_group_name_H-M   'P 1'
#
loop_
_entity.id
_entity.type
_entity.pdbx_description
1 polymer ?
#
loop_
_entity_poly.entity_id
_entity_poly.type
_entity_poly.pdbx_seq_one_letter_code
_entity_poly.pdbx_strand_id
1 'polypeptide(L)'
;MFRKREKDAETGGEVAAKVKKSKKRMSKKKKRILIAVAIILVLALLVVVPKLMSGGKPAALPVTTGSVEKMDIEQAVTIKGNIEGSQKADVATSYNYKIISILVNEGDIVKKDQVLAVLDSKELQDDYQKALTSLKNSQFNYESSKNLYEEGAISKEEYLKAESEYQNDKLTVDSLNITDKVNIKSPIAGTVTRVNVNIGRYANDTENSEPMFVVEDLQNLKMDVRISEFDISKIQVGQKVIITAEVLGEDSVDGVVSRISPTGEQKDATSKEMVIPVQIDVNKGNPKLIAGVTAKAKIEIQKKTNVLSVPIDALLEDPSTGDNFVMVLKGTKLKKEQVKLGIEGDFNVEISSGNLKTGDKVVLNPTFDMTDGMEVTPAPSV
;
A
#
# COMPACT_ATOMS: atom_id res chain seq x y z
N MET A 1 9.04 38.85 45.21
CA MET A 1 8.78 39.00 46.66
C MET A 1 9.71 38.06 47.36
N PHE A 2 10.83 38.60 47.92
CA PHE A 2 11.20 38.67 49.32
C PHE A 2 11.37 37.29 49.99
N ARG A 3 12.44 36.92 50.66
CA ARG A 3 13.63 37.51 51.28
C ARG A 3 14.35 36.32 51.90
N LYS A 4 15.67 36.08 51.70
CA LYS A 4 16.84 36.59 52.42
C LYS A 4 16.85 36.33 53.94
N ARG A 5 17.87 35.60 54.41
CA ARG A 5 18.90 36.02 55.42
C ARG A 5 19.54 34.77 55.98
N GLU A 6 20.81 34.50 55.81
CA GLU A 6 22.01 35.16 56.36
C GLU A 6 22.15 35.05 57.89
N LYS A 7 23.34 34.54 58.21
CA LYS A 7 24.32 34.93 59.25
C LYS A 7 24.25 34.18 60.55
N ASP A 8 25.27 33.97 61.33
CA ASP A 8 26.73 34.27 61.41
C ASP A 8 27.32 33.30 62.43
N ALA A 9 28.53 32.79 62.25
CA ALA A 9 29.83 33.23 62.86
C ALA A 9 29.92 33.11 64.39
N GLU A 10 30.87 32.54 64.87
CA GLU A 10 32.10 32.92 65.52
C GLU A 10 32.52 32.01 66.69
N THR A 11 33.70 31.65 66.66
CA THR A 11 34.89 31.87 67.49
C THR A 11 35.03 31.08 68.77
N GLY A 12 36.22 30.52 68.90
CA GLY A 12 37.06 30.74 70.05
C GLY A 12 37.49 29.58 70.85
N GLY A 13 38.79 29.42 70.93
CA GLY A 13 39.36 29.01 72.16
C GLY A 13 40.36 27.82 72.17
N GLU A 14 41.55 28.17 71.90
CA GLU A 14 42.81 27.47 72.19
C GLU A 14 42.91 27.09 73.65
N VAL A 15 43.24 25.84 73.97
CA VAL A 15 44.06 25.47 75.17
C VAL A 15 44.87 24.22 74.85
N ALA A 16 46.20 24.46 74.81
CA ALA A 16 47.20 23.44 74.74
C ALA A 16 47.33 22.73 76.07
N ALA A 17 47.25 21.43 76.07
CA ALA A 17 47.75 20.60 77.22
C ALA A 17 48.76 19.56 76.75
N LYS A 18 50.04 19.77 77.04
CA LYS A 18 51.13 18.85 76.94
C LYS A 18 50.88 17.60 77.83
N VAL A 19 50.78 16.44 77.25
CA VAL A 19 50.88 15.15 77.99
C VAL A 19 52.11 14.42 77.53
N LYS A 20 53.01 14.21 78.47
CA LYS A 20 54.25 13.43 78.37
C LYS A 20 53.97 11.98 77.94
N LYS A 21 54.66 11.56 76.85
CA LYS A 21 54.72 10.14 76.44
C LYS A 21 55.66 9.38 77.44
N SER A 22 55.06 8.54 78.26
CA SER A 22 55.77 7.48 78.96
C SER A 22 56.00 6.28 78.01
N LYS A 23 57.24 5.99 77.65
CA LYS A 23 57.64 4.79 76.92
C LYS A 23 57.53 3.55 77.79
N LYS A 24 56.43 2.85 77.71
CA LYS A 24 56.24 1.52 78.33
C LYS A 24 56.96 0.48 77.43
N ARG A 25 58.12 -0.06 77.81
CA ARG A 25 58.81 -1.14 77.11
C ARG A 25 57.90 -2.40 77.08
N MET A 26 57.43 -2.75 75.88
CA MET A 26 56.69 -4.01 75.67
C MET A 26 57.58 -5.22 75.89
N SER A 27 57.08 -6.23 76.60
CA SER A 27 57.79 -7.47 76.89
C SER A 27 58.04 -8.26 75.60
N LYS A 28 59.17 -8.99 75.61
CA LYS A 28 59.64 -9.77 74.44
C LYS A 28 58.61 -10.76 73.87
N LYS A 29 57.64 -11.24 74.68
CA LYS A 29 56.55 -12.09 74.25
C LYS A 29 55.52 -11.34 73.42
N LYS A 30 55.14 -10.05 73.74
CA LYS A 30 54.21 -9.25 72.98
C LYS A 30 54.83 -8.81 71.64
N LYS A 31 56.12 -8.57 71.53
CA LYS A 31 56.77 -8.29 70.24
C LYS A 31 56.73 -9.49 69.29
N ARG A 32 56.95 -10.72 69.81
CA ARG A 32 56.84 -11.94 68.97
C ARG A 32 55.45 -12.20 68.46
N ILE A 33 54.42 -11.91 69.24
CA ILE A 33 53.05 -12.02 68.84
C ILE A 33 52.66 -10.97 67.79
N LEU A 34 53.15 -9.71 67.94
CA LEU A 34 52.95 -8.65 66.95
C LEU A 34 53.64 -8.95 65.60
N ILE A 35 54.82 -9.54 65.66
CA ILE A 35 55.56 -9.97 64.46
C ILE A 35 54.79 -11.17 63.78
N ALA A 36 54.33 -12.13 64.56
CA ALA A 36 53.58 -13.25 64.02
C ALA A 36 52.20 -12.78 63.36
N VAL A 37 51.54 -11.84 64.01
CA VAL A 37 50.28 -11.24 63.42
C VAL A 37 50.60 -10.43 62.18
N ALA A 38 51.71 -9.68 62.13
CA ALA A 38 52.14 -8.94 60.95
C ALA A 38 52.52 -9.88 59.78
N ILE A 39 53.16 -11.04 60.09
CA ILE A 39 53.46 -12.04 59.05
C ILE A 39 52.23 -12.72 58.55
N ILE A 40 51.23 -13.03 59.40
CA ILE A 40 49.96 -13.59 59.01
C ILE A 40 49.17 -12.58 58.16
N LEU A 41 49.19 -11.29 58.53
CA LEU A 41 48.53 -10.21 57.71
C LEU A 41 49.21 -10.03 56.35
N VAL A 42 50.52 -10.11 56.29
CA VAL A 42 51.28 -10.05 55.02
C VAL A 42 51.03 -11.28 54.17
N LEU A 43 50.93 -12.49 54.76
CA LEU A 43 50.60 -13.72 54.06
C LEU A 43 49.14 -13.70 53.61
N ALA A 44 48.20 -13.16 54.40
CA ALA A 44 46.80 -12.94 54.00
C ALA A 44 46.67 -11.92 52.87
N LEU A 45 47.48 -10.84 52.90
CA LEU A 45 47.53 -9.84 51.83
C LEU A 45 48.09 -10.43 50.53
N LEU A 46 49.15 -11.30 50.63
CA LEU A 46 49.70 -11.99 49.46
C LEU A 46 48.80 -13.02 48.81
N VAL A 47 47.78 -13.55 49.53
CA VAL A 47 46.82 -14.49 49.00
C VAL A 47 45.57 -13.78 48.55
N VAL A 48 45.14 -12.68 49.20
CA VAL A 48 43.87 -11.95 48.90
C VAL A 48 44.06 -10.96 47.76
N VAL A 49 45.22 -10.26 47.68
CA VAL A 49 45.46 -9.27 46.63
C VAL A 49 45.47 -9.88 45.23
N PRO A 50 46.10 -11.03 44.94
CA PRO A 50 46.01 -11.63 43.61
C PRO A 50 44.58 -12.16 43.28
N LYS A 51 43.82 -12.55 44.30
CA LYS A 51 42.42 -12.93 44.10
C LYS A 51 41.48 -11.75 43.85
N LEU A 52 41.77 -10.57 44.41
CA LEU A 52 41.04 -9.33 44.10
C LEU A 52 41.53 -8.66 42.79
N MET A 53 42.76 -8.90 42.38
CA MET A 53 43.34 -8.40 41.13
C MET A 53 43.17 -9.35 39.93
N SER A 54 42.68 -10.57 40.13
CA SER A 54 42.11 -11.34 39.03
C SER A 54 40.76 -10.74 38.70
N GLY A 55 40.80 -9.58 38.06
CA GLY A 55 39.62 -8.94 37.47
C GLY A 55 38.89 -10.01 36.67
N GLY A 56 37.65 -10.32 37.07
CA GLY A 56 36.78 -11.21 36.31
C GLY A 56 36.86 -10.73 34.87
N LYS A 57 37.19 -11.61 33.93
CA LYS A 57 36.99 -11.30 32.51
C LYS A 57 35.59 -10.73 32.39
N PRO A 58 35.38 -9.58 31.74
CA PRO A 58 34.05 -9.07 31.55
C PRO A 58 33.18 -10.22 31.00
N ALA A 59 32.06 -10.46 31.65
CA ALA A 59 31.14 -11.53 31.21
C ALA A 59 30.89 -11.31 29.73
N ALA A 60 31.27 -12.27 28.89
CA ALA A 60 31.09 -12.15 27.45
C ALA A 60 29.62 -11.96 27.18
N LEU A 61 29.29 -10.92 26.42
CA LEU A 61 27.89 -10.58 26.12
C LEU A 61 27.21 -11.73 25.34
N PRO A 62 26.04 -12.19 25.78
CA PRO A 62 25.30 -13.20 25.04
C PRO A 62 24.77 -12.56 23.75
N VAL A 63 25.02 -13.20 22.62
CA VAL A 63 24.53 -12.73 21.30
C VAL A 63 23.77 -13.83 20.57
N THR A 64 22.65 -13.48 19.97
CA THR A 64 21.95 -14.36 19.05
C THR A 64 22.63 -14.30 17.68
N THR A 65 22.72 -15.44 17.00
CA THR A 65 23.41 -15.52 15.71
C THR A 65 22.50 -16.06 14.63
N GLY A 66 22.60 -15.47 13.44
CA GLY A 66 22.10 -16.02 12.18
C GLY A 66 23.23 -16.63 11.37
N SER A 67 22.92 -17.24 10.23
CA SER A 67 23.87 -17.80 9.29
C SER A 67 23.89 -17.02 7.97
N VAL A 68 25.06 -16.94 7.36
CA VAL A 68 25.22 -16.47 5.98
C VAL A 68 24.92 -17.65 5.06
N GLU A 69 23.91 -17.53 4.25
CA GLU A 69 23.43 -18.61 3.37
C GLU A 69 23.26 -18.13 1.92
N LYS A 70 23.30 -19.09 1.00
CA LYS A 70 22.89 -18.80 -0.37
C LYS A 70 21.44 -19.19 -0.53
N MET A 71 20.64 -18.22 -0.96
CA MET A 71 19.20 -18.41 -1.19
C MET A 71 18.69 -17.53 -2.31
N ASP A 72 17.48 -17.79 -2.71
CA ASP A 72 16.74 -16.92 -3.62
C ASP A 72 16.17 -15.75 -2.82
N ILE A 73 16.40 -14.54 -3.29
CA ILE A 73 15.83 -13.32 -2.70
C ILE A 73 14.92 -12.68 -3.73
N GLU A 74 13.75 -12.30 -3.28
CA GLU A 74 12.74 -11.59 -4.05
C GLU A 74 12.42 -10.27 -3.37
N GLN A 75 12.59 -9.18 -4.10
CA GLN A 75 12.11 -7.87 -3.70
C GLN A 75 10.73 -7.67 -4.29
N ALA A 76 9.74 -7.40 -3.45
CA ALA A 76 8.37 -7.20 -3.88
C ALA A 76 7.69 -6.08 -3.09
N VAL A 77 6.67 -5.48 -3.69
CA VAL A 77 5.74 -4.56 -3.00
C VAL A 77 4.42 -5.27 -2.81
N THR A 78 3.95 -5.33 -1.56
CA THR A 78 2.66 -5.92 -1.22
C THR A 78 1.66 -4.81 -0.90
N ILE A 79 0.54 -4.79 -1.62
CA ILE A 79 -0.51 -3.78 -1.49
C ILE A 79 -1.89 -4.44 -1.50
N LYS A 80 -2.87 -3.83 -0.82
CA LYS A 80 -4.27 -4.26 -0.87
C LYS A 80 -5.04 -3.47 -1.90
N GLY A 81 -6.00 -4.11 -2.56
CA GLY A 81 -6.96 -3.49 -3.46
C GLY A 81 -8.18 -4.37 -3.64
N ASN A 82 -9.16 -3.88 -4.37
CA ASN A 82 -10.37 -4.62 -4.68
C ASN A 82 -10.28 -5.25 -6.06
N ILE A 83 -10.82 -6.45 -6.18
CA ILE A 83 -11.01 -7.11 -7.48
C ILE A 83 -12.29 -6.55 -8.10
N GLU A 84 -12.22 -6.11 -9.33
CA GLU A 84 -13.33 -5.55 -10.10
C GLU A 84 -13.39 -6.19 -11.48
N GLY A 85 -14.54 -6.08 -12.15
CA GLY A 85 -14.63 -6.38 -13.57
C GLY A 85 -13.74 -5.45 -14.39
N SER A 86 -13.16 -5.94 -15.48
CA SER A 86 -12.27 -5.15 -16.35
C SER A 86 -12.96 -3.90 -16.88
N GLN A 87 -14.26 -3.99 -17.15
CA GLN A 87 -15.14 -2.90 -17.53
C GLN A 87 -16.39 -2.91 -16.65
N LYS A 88 -16.85 -1.73 -16.28
CA LYS A 88 -18.08 -1.51 -15.56
C LYS A 88 -18.89 -0.42 -16.27
N ALA A 89 -20.18 -0.63 -16.41
CA ALA A 89 -21.10 0.34 -16.97
C ALA A 89 -22.28 0.52 -16.02
N ASP A 90 -22.45 1.76 -15.58
CA ASP A 90 -23.62 2.21 -14.84
C ASP A 90 -24.67 2.69 -15.84
N VAL A 91 -25.75 1.91 -15.99
CA VAL A 91 -26.82 2.19 -16.95
C VAL A 91 -27.89 3.00 -16.27
N ALA A 92 -28.05 4.24 -16.71
CA ALA A 92 -29.06 5.17 -16.24
C ALA A 92 -29.74 5.87 -17.42
N THR A 93 -30.86 6.50 -17.19
CA THR A 93 -31.55 7.32 -18.19
C THR A 93 -32.01 8.65 -17.59
N SER A 94 -32.02 9.70 -18.40
CA SER A 94 -32.61 10.98 -18.04
C SER A 94 -34.11 11.07 -18.35
N TYR A 95 -34.66 10.04 -19.00
CA TYR A 95 -36.08 10.04 -19.40
C TYR A 95 -36.97 9.61 -18.24
N ASN A 96 -38.02 10.38 -17.99
CA ASN A 96 -38.95 10.14 -16.90
C ASN A 96 -40.20 9.37 -17.39
N TYR A 97 -39.98 8.16 -17.93
CA TYR A 97 -41.07 7.27 -18.33
C TYR A 97 -41.18 6.08 -17.37
N LYS A 98 -42.40 5.48 -17.29
CA LYS A 98 -42.60 4.28 -16.47
C LYS A 98 -41.94 3.06 -17.10
N ILE A 99 -41.41 2.19 -16.28
CA ILE A 99 -40.87 0.89 -16.70
C ILE A 99 -42.04 -0.07 -16.90
N ILE A 100 -42.19 -0.58 -18.11
CA ILE A 100 -43.26 -1.56 -18.46
C ILE A 100 -42.75 -2.99 -18.45
N SER A 101 -41.43 -3.21 -18.70
CA SER A 101 -40.81 -4.52 -18.59
C SER A 101 -39.33 -4.43 -18.26
N ILE A 102 -38.86 -5.42 -17.51
CA ILE A 102 -37.43 -5.67 -17.23
C ILE A 102 -37.15 -7.03 -17.84
N LEU A 103 -36.15 -7.11 -18.73
CA LEU A 103 -35.84 -8.29 -19.54
C LEU A 103 -34.66 -9.10 -19.03
N VAL A 104 -34.06 -8.65 -17.93
CA VAL A 104 -32.85 -9.26 -17.34
C VAL A 104 -32.98 -9.32 -15.84
N ASN A 105 -32.24 -10.26 -15.22
CA ASN A 105 -32.11 -10.41 -13.78
C ASN A 105 -30.64 -10.24 -13.40
N GLU A 106 -30.37 -10.03 -12.10
CA GLU A 106 -28.99 -10.11 -11.57
C GLU A 106 -28.41 -11.50 -11.87
N GLY A 107 -27.16 -11.51 -12.36
CA GLY A 107 -26.46 -12.71 -12.80
C GLY A 107 -26.57 -13.04 -14.28
N ASP A 108 -27.49 -12.42 -15.02
CA ASP A 108 -27.63 -12.66 -16.47
C ASP A 108 -26.44 -12.09 -17.26
N ILE A 109 -26.01 -12.86 -18.28
CA ILE A 109 -24.98 -12.42 -19.21
C ILE A 109 -25.65 -11.69 -20.37
N VAL A 110 -25.24 -10.46 -20.62
CA VAL A 110 -25.79 -9.60 -21.68
C VAL A 110 -24.72 -9.21 -22.69
N LYS A 111 -25.15 -8.98 -23.92
CA LYS A 111 -24.32 -8.46 -25.00
C LYS A 111 -24.37 -6.93 -25.01
N LYS A 112 -23.38 -6.32 -25.64
CA LYS A 112 -23.46 -4.90 -25.97
C LYS A 112 -24.72 -4.62 -26.81
N ASP A 113 -25.39 -3.50 -26.52
CA ASP A 113 -26.65 -3.06 -27.15
C ASP A 113 -27.85 -3.96 -26.88
N GLN A 114 -27.76 -4.97 -26.01
CA GLN A 114 -28.90 -5.76 -25.58
C GLN A 114 -29.83 -4.94 -24.73
N VAL A 115 -31.16 -5.05 -25.00
CA VAL A 115 -32.20 -4.35 -24.24
C VAL A 115 -32.34 -4.98 -22.86
N LEU A 116 -32.23 -4.16 -21.82
CA LEU A 116 -32.32 -4.54 -20.40
C LEU A 116 -33.72 -4.27 -19.85
N ALA A 117 -34.34 -3.14 -20.28
CA ALA A 117 -35.68 -2.74 -19.88
C ALA A 117 -36.35 -1.96 -21.00
N VAL A 118 -37.66 -1.97 -20.94
CA VAL A 118 -38.50 -1.20 -21.87
C VAL A 118 -39.35 -0.21 -21.07
N LEU A 119 -39.33 1.06 -21.51
CA LEU A 119 -40.10 2.14 -20.91
C LEU A 119 -41.44 2.31 -21.64
N ASP A 120 -42.43 2.95 -21.01
CA ASP A 120 -43.71 3.31 -21.59
C ASP A 120 -43.45 4.35 -22.71
N SER A 121 -43.89 3.98 -23.90
CA SER A 121 -43.73 4.80 -25.10
C SER A 121 -44.96 5.62 -25.48
N LYS A 122 -46.07 5.52 -24.72
CA LYS A 122 -47.34 6.09 -25.14
C LYS A 122 -47.29 7.60 -25.39
N GLU A 123 -46.80 8.35 -24.43
CA GLU A 123 -46.65 9.81 -24.54
C GLU A 123 -45.70 10.18 -25.69
N LEU A 124 -44.58 9.48 -25.80
CA LEU A 124 -43.57 9.70 -26.85
C LEU A 124 -44.14 9.35 -28.24
N GLN A 125 -44.98 8.31 -28.35
CA GLN A 125 -45.67 7.95 -29.59
C GLN A 125 -46.66 9.03 -29.99
N ASP A 126 -47.42 9.56 -29.05
CA ASP A 126 -48.37 10.66 -29.32
C ASP A 126 -47.63 11.92 -29.82
N ASP A 127 -46.50 12.26 -29.22
CA ASP A 127 -45.69 13.41 -29.63
C ASP A 127 -45.02 13.17 -31.00
N TYR A 128 -44.55 11.94 -31.25
CA TYR A 128 -44.03 11.56 -32.57
C TYR A 128 -45.10 11.67 -33.67
N GLN A 129 -46.33 11.23 -33.40
CA GLN A 129 -47.44 11.35 -34.36
C GLN A 129 -47.80 12.82 -34.64
N LYS A 130 -47.79 13.69 -33.63
CA LYS A 130 -47.96 15.14 -33.80
C LYS A 130 -46.85 15.73 -34.68
N ALA A 131 -45.59 15.39 -34.38
CA ALA A 131 -44.46 15.87 -35.14
C ALA A 131 -44.47 15.37 -36.60
N LEU A 132 -44.88 14.11 -36.84
CA LEU A 132 -45.07 13.60 -38.20
C LEU A 132 -46.13 14.36 -38.96
N THR A 133 -47.21 14.73 -38.28
CA THR A 133 -48.32 15.52 -38.89
C THR A 133 -47.84 16.92 -39.25
N SER A 134 -47.03 17.56 -38.34
CA SER A 134 -46.42 18.87 -38.62
C SER A 134 -45.47 18.79 -39.81
N LEU A 135 -44.59 17.79 -39.82
CA LEU A 135 -43.63 17.55 -40.90
C LEU A 135 -44.34 17.39 -42.27
N LYS A 136 -45.43 16.61 -42.28
CA LYS A 136 -46.21 16.42 -43.52
C LYS A 136 -46.81 17.74 -44.04
N ASN A 137 -47.29 18.58 -43.12
CA ASN A 137 -47.87 19.88 -43.48
C ASN A 137 -46.75 20.85 -43.97
N SER A 138 -45.66 20.94 -43.26
CA SER A 138 -44.53 21.80 -43.65
C SER A 138 -43.86 21.33 -44.94
N GLN A 139 -43.80 20.02 -45.19
CA GLN A 139 -43.32 19.46 -46.46
C GLN A 139 -44.23 19.89 -47.61
N PHE A 140 -45.53 19.76 -47.46
CA PHE A 140 -46.47 20.19 -48.48
C PHE A 140 -46.36 21.69 -48.77
N ASN A 141 -46.26 22.52 -47.73
CA ASN A 141 -46.05 23.96 -47.87
C ASN A 141 -44.73 24.30 -48.56
N TYR A 142 -43.66 23.62 -48.23
CA TYR A 142 -42.35 23.80 -48.84
C TYR A 142 -42.39 23.45 -50.36
N GLU A 143 -42.97 22.27 -50.71
CA GLU A 143 -43.09 21.84 -52.11
C GLU A 143 -43.95 22.82 -52.91
N SER A 144 -45.05 23.29 -52.34
CA SER A 144 -45.96 24.30 -52.98
C SER A 144 -45.22 25.64 -53.13
N SER A 145 -44.53 26.12 -52.07
CA SER A 145 -43.79 27.37 -52.13
C SER A 145 -42.59 27.30 -53.10
N LYS A 146 -41.98 26.16 -53.23
CA LYS A 146 -40.93 25.94 -54.23
C LYS A 146 -41.43 26.11 -55.66
N ASN A 147 -42.56 25.49 -56.00
CA ASN A 147 -43.19 25.62 -57.33
C ASN A 147 -43.59 27.07 -57.60
N LEU A 148 -44.24 27.75 -56.64
CA LEU A 148 -44.58 29.17 -56.79
C LEU A 148 -43.46 30.13 -56.96
N TYR A 149 -42.30 29.82 -56.24
CA TYR A 149 -41.07 30.61 -56.39
C TYR A 149 -40.43 30.40 -57.76
N GLU A 150 -40.43 29.17 -58.28
CA GLU A 150 -39.90 28.84 -59.60
C GLU A 150 -40.72 29.53 -60.71
N GLU A 151 -42.05 29.69 -60.46
CA GLU A 151 -42.99 30.44 -61.34
C GLU A 151 -42.93 31.97 -61.14
N GLY A 152 -42.12 32.44 -60.17
CA GLY A 152 -41.98 33.89 -59.87
C GLY A 152 -43.19 34.46 -59.08
N ALA A 153 -44.06 33.65 -58.54
CA ALA A 153 -45.32 34.04 -57.88
C ALA A 153 -45.13 34.46 -56.39
N ILE A 154 -44.03 34.04 -55.74
CA ILE A 154 -43.74 34.43 -54.36
C ILE A 154 -42.30 34.94 -54.25
N SER A 155 -42.00 35.62 -53.11
CA SER A 155 -40.65 36.14 -52.83
C SER A 155 -39.71 35.02 -52.37
N LYS A 156 -38.38 35.25 -52.54
CA LYS A 156 -37.36 34.36 -52.05
C LYS A 156 -37.44 34.20 -50.52
N GLU A 157 -37.86 35.22 -49.81
CA GLU A 157 -38.00 35.18 -48.34
C GLU A 157 -39.09 34.21 -47.92
N GLU A 158 -40.25 34.22 -48.60
CA GLU A 158 -41.35 33.29 -48.33
C GLU A 158 -40.97 31.85 -48.63
N TYR A 159 -40.26 31.60 -49.75
CA TYR A 159 -39.71 30.27 -50.03
C TYR A 159 -38.74 29.78 -48.95
N LEU A 160 -37.74 30.61 -48.58
CA LEU A 160 -36.78 30.23 -47.54
C LEU A 160 -37.40 30.00 -46.15
N LYS A 161 -38.49 30.72 -45.85
CA LYS A 161 -39.27 30.50 -44.64
C LYS A 161 -39.92 29.13 -44.64
N ALA A 162 -40.56 28.73 -45.72
CA ALA A 162 -41.20 27.41 -45.86
C ALA A 162 -40.14 26.28 -45.82
N GLU A 163 -38.97 26.49 -46.42
CA GLU A 163 -37.84 25.57 -46.38
C GLU A 163 -37.35 25.38 -44.95
N SER A 164 -37.15 26.48 -44.23
CA SER A 164 -36.67 26.44 -42.82
C SER A 164 -37.66 25.74 -41.89
N GLU A 165 -38.97 25.95 -42.07
CA GLU A 165 -40.05 25.29 -41.32
C GLU A 165 -40.02 23.77 -41.57
N TYR A 166 -39.93 23.35 -42.81
CA TYR A 166 -39.82 21.93 -43.19
C TYR A 166 -38.55 21.30 -42.56
N GLN A 167 -37.40 21.96 -42.64
CA GLN A 167 -36.17 21.45 -42.05
C GLN A 167 -36.26 21.33 -40.52
N ASN A 168 -36.86 22.31 -39.85
CA ASN A 168 -37.07 22.28 -38.39
C ASN A 168 -38.00 21.13 -37.96
N ASP A 169 -39.10 20.92 -38.67
CA ASP A 169 -40.03 19.84 -38.38
C ASP A 169 -39.39 18.47 -38.65
N LYS A 170 -38.57 18.37 -39.69
CA LYS A 170 -37.77 17.17 -39.97
C LYS A 170 -36.81 16.85 -38.82
N LEU A 171 -36.06 17.84 -38.36
CA LEU A 171 -35.17 17.69 -37.20
C LEU A 171 -35.96 17.29 -35.94
N THR A 172 -37.17 17.82 -35.77
CA THR A 172 -38.03 17.47 -34.63
C THR A 172 -38.42 16.00 -34.68
N VAL A 173 -38.86 15.48 -35.82
CA VAL A 173 -39.18 14.05 -35.98
C VAL A 173 -37.94 13.17 -35.76
N ASP A 174 -36.79 13.53 -36.35
CA ASP A 174 -35.53 12.80 -36.19
C ASP A 174 -35.08 12.77 -34.72
N SER A 175 -35.33 13.85 -33.98
CA SER A 175 -35.01 13.93 -32.55
C SER A 175 -35.90 13.06 -31.66
N LEU A 176 -37.09 12.69 -32.12
CA LEU A 176 -38.07 11.86 -31.41
C LEU A 176 -37.87 10.35 -31.68
N ASN A 177 -36.60 9.87 -31.81
CA ASN A 177 -36.34 8.44 -32.00
C ASN A 177 -36.86 7.62 -30.82
N ILE A 178 -38.04 7.02 -30.99
CA ILE A 178 -38.76 6.27 -29.94
C ILE A 178 -37.93 5.06 -29.48
N THR A 179 -37.33 4.33 -30.41
CA THR A 179 -36.63 3.09 -30.13
C THR A 179 -35.47 3.30 -29.18
N ASP A 180 -34.69 4.36 -29.36
CA ASP A 180 -33.51 4.63 -28.50
C ASP A 180 -33.87 5.26 -27.16
N LYS A 181 -35.06 5.93 -27.09
CA LYS A 181 -35.54 6.56 -25.84
C LYS A 181 -36.23 5.59 -24.89
N VAL A 182 -36.94 4.57 -25.45
CA VAL A 182 -37.72 3.61 -24.65
C VAL A 182 -36.97 2.31 -24.34
N ASN A 183 -36.01 1.92 -25.15
CA ASN A 183 -35.22 0.72 -24.93
C ASN A 183 -33.91 1.05 -24.17
N ILE A 184 -33.88 0.72 -22.92
CA ILE A 184 -32.69 0.84 -22.13
C ILE A 184 -31.74 -0.31 -22.48
N LYS A 185 -30.57 0.02 -23.05
CA LYS A 185 -29.61 -0.96 -23.59
C LYS A 185 -28.34 -0.99 -22.76
N SER A 186 -27.70 -2.15 -22.76
CA SER A 186 -26.36 -2.28 -22.15
C SER A 186 -25.28 -1.65 -23.05
N PRO A 187 -24.45 -0.74 -22.57
CA PRO A 187 -23.36 -0.16 -23.36
C PRO A 187 -22.16 -1.10 -23.55
N ILE A 188 -22.07 -2.16 -22.75
CA ILE A 188 -21.00 -3.17 -22.79
C ILE A 188 -21.59 -4.59 -22.79
N ALA A 189 -20.79 -5.57 -23.19
CA ALA A 189 -21.06 -6.97 -22.90
C ALA A 189 -20.56 -7.30 -21.50
N GLY A 190 -21.29 -8.10 -20.73
CA GLY A 190 -20.91 -8.46 -19.37
C GLY A 190 -22.02 -9.17 -18.62
N THR A 191 -21.91 -9.21 -17.30
CA THR A 191 -22.91 -9.75 -16.40
C THR A 191 -23.63 -8.61 -15.69
N VAL A 192 -24.94 -8.69 -15.58
CA VAL A 192 -25.76 -7.76 -14.80
C VAL A 192 -25.50 -8.02 -13.32
N THR A 193 -24.82 -7.09 -12.64
CA THR A 193 -24.45 -7.26 -11.22
C THR A 193 -25.46 -6.60 -10.28
N ARG A 194 -26.26 -5.63 -10.78
CA ARG A 194 -27.33 -4.97 -10.01
C ARG A 194 -28.52 -4.61 -10.89
N VAL A 195 -29.70 -4.75 -10.31
CA VAL A 195 -30.97 -4.29 -10.87
C VAL A 195 -31.69 -3.45 -9.80
N ASN A 196 -31.59 -2.11 -9.90
CA ASN A 196 -32.10 -1.16 -8.89
C ASN A 196 -33.44 -0.57 -9.27
N VAL A 197 -34.19 -1.21 -10.18
CA VAL A 197 -35.45 -0.72 -10.73
C VAL A 197 -36.53 -1.78 -10.65
N ASN A 198 -37.79 -1.30 -10.66
CA ASN A 198 -38.98 -2.16 -10.61
C ASN A 198 -40.01 -1.76 -11.68
N ILE A 199 -40.76 -2.74 -12.19
CA ILE A 199 -41.85 -2.53 -13.13
C ILE A 199 -42.90 -1.61 -12.51
N GLY A 200 -43.38 -0.65 -13.27
CA GLY A 200 -44.41 0.31 -12.86
C GLY A 200 -43.92 1.58 -12.20
N ARG A 201 -42.62 1.64 -11.81
CA ARG A 201 -41.96 2.87 -11.32
C ARG A 201 -41.38 3.68 -12.49
N TYR A 202 -41.09 4.96 -12.26
CA TYR A 202 -40.40 5.79 -13.23
C TYR A 202 -38.91 5.43 -13.29
N ALA A 203 -38.34 5.49 -14.48
CA ALA A 203 -36.97 5.06 -14.74
C ALA A 203 -35.91 5.90 -14.01
N ASN A 204 -36.22 7.15 -13.71
CA ASN A 204 -35.36 8.05 -12.94
C ASN A 204 -35.64 8.05 -11.41
N ASP A 205 -36.61 7.24 -10.96
CA ASP A 205 -36.97 7.09 -9.54
C ASP A 205 -36.17 5.91 -8.93
N THR A 206 -34.87 6.05 -8.89
CA THR A 206 -33.96 5.09 -8.24
C THR A 206 -33.64 5.54 -6.83
N GLU A 207 -33.49 4.58 -5.91
CA GLU A 207 -33.07 4.89 -4.53
C GLU A 207 -31.64 5.42 -4.54
N ASN A 208 -31.36 6.44 -3.73
CA ASN A 208 -30.02 7.03 -3.54
C ASN A 208 -29.29 7.48 -4.83
N SER A 209 -30.01 7.76 -5.92
CA SER A 209 -29.40 8.10 -7.22
C SER A 209 -28.54 6.96 -7.80
N GLU A 210 -28.82 5.71 -7.43
CA GLU A 210 -28.14 4.55 -8.01
C GLU A 210 -28.53 4.36 -9.49
N PRO A 211 -27.65 3.78 -10.32
CA PRO A 211 -27.98 3.47 -11.71
C PRO A 211 -29.10 2.40 -11.78
N MET A 212 -29.90 2.42 -12.83
CA MET A 212 -30.96 1.43 -13.07
C MET A 212 -30.40 0.00 -13.09
N PHE A 213 -29.30 -0.17 -13.81
CA PHE A 213 -28.57 -1.44 -13.91
C PHE A 213 -27.08 -1.17 -13.80
N VAL A 214 -26.35 -2.16 -13.24
CA VAL A 214 -24.90 -2.22 -13.30
C VAL A 214 -24.51 -3.45 -14.10
N VAL A 215 -23.71 -3.26 -15.14
CA VAL A 215 -23.19 -4.35 -15.98
C VAL A 215 -21.66 -4.35 -15.88
N GLU A 216 -21.08 -5.51 -15.55
CA GLU A 216 -19.63 -5.65 -15.40
C GLU A 216 -19.10 -6.83 -16.22
N ASP A 217 -17.92 -6.65 -16.83
CA ASP A 217 -17.21 -7.74 -17.48
C ASP A 217 -16.50 -8.58 -16.41
N LEU A 218 -17.18 -9.61 -15.93
CA LEU A 218 -16.66 -10.54 -14.93
C LEU A 218 -15.84 -11.69 -15.56
N GLN A 219 -15.70 -11.74 -16.88
CA GLN A 219 -14.81 -12.71 -17.53
C GLN A 219 -13.37 -12.27 -17.45
N ASN A 220 -13.13 -10.96 -17.51
CA ASN A 220 -11.84 -10.34 -17.33
C ASN A 220 -11.88 -9.53 -16.03
N LEU A 221 -10.96 -9.81 -15.13
CA LEU A 221 -10.88 -9.13 -13.85
C LEU A 221 -9.66 -8.21 -13.83
N LYS A 222 -9.77 -7.13 -13.08
CA LYS A 222 -8.68 -6.22 -12.76
C LYS A 222 -8.64 -5.94 -11.27
N MET A 223 -7.50 -5.45 -10.83
CA MET A 223 -7.32 -4.93 -9.48
C MET A 223 -6.70 -3.54 -9.58
N ASP A 224 -7.38 -2.54 -9.06
CA ASP A 224 -6.85 -1.19 -8.97
C ASP A 224 -6.21 -1.01 -7.57
N VAL A 225 -4.92 -0.70 -7.54
CA VAL A 225 -4.14 -0.49 -6.32
C VAL A 225 -3.52 0.91 -6.30
N ARG A 226 -3.23 1.42 -5.10
CA ARG A 226 -2.63 2.73 -4.88
C ARG A 226 -1.25 2.58 -4.30
N ILE A 227 -0.22 2.82 -5.10
CA ILE A 227 1.18 2.65 -4.74
C ILE A 227 1.74 3.98 -4.22
N SER A 228 2.53 3.93 -3.13
CA SER A 228 3.21 5.11 -2.59
C SER A 228 4.18 5.72 -3.60
N GLU A 229 4.35 7.05 -3.57
CA GLU A 229 5.34 7.76 -4.40
C GLU A 229 6.77 7.27 -4.17
N PHE A 230 7.07 6.70 -3.00
CA PHE A 230 8.39 6.14 -2.68
C PHE A 230 8.67 4.80 -3.38
N ASP A 231 7.62 4.03 -3.69
CA ASP A 231 7.76 2.70 -4.29
C ASP A 231 7.47 2.68 -5.78
N ILE A 232 6.77 3.70 -6.31
CA ILE A 232 6.36 3.71 -7.72
C ILE A 232 7.54 3.67 -8.70
N SER A 233 8.68 4.23 -8.31
CA SER A 233 9.90 4.20 -9.14
C SER A 233 10.42 2.79 -9.43
N LYS A 234 10.03 1.82 -8.61
CA LYS A 234 10.41 0.41 -8.72
C LYS A 234 9.41 -0.40 -9.56
N ILE A 235 8.22 0.16 -9.84
CA ILE A 235 7.13 -0.52 -10.52
C ILE A 235 7.14 -0.20 -12.01
N GLN A 236 6.96 -1.24 -12.83
CA GLN A 236 6.93 -1.13 -14.29
C GLN A 236 5.78 -1.95 -14.87
N VAL A 237 5.22 -1.49 -15.99
CA VAL A 237 4.24 -2.25 -16.76
C VAL A 237 4.86 -3.56 -17.22
N GLY A 238 4.12 -4.64 -17.10
CA GLY A 238 4.55 -6.00 -17.44
C GLY A 238 5.13 -6.80 -16.26
N GLN A 239 5.32 -6.21 -15.08
CA GLN A 239 5.75 -6.95 -13.90
C GLN A 239 4.70 -7.98 -13.47
N LYS A 240 5.18 -9.13 -13.02
CA LYS A 240 4.33 -10.20 -12.48
C LYS A 240 3.80 -9.82 -11.11
N VAL A 241 2.56 -10.23 -10.86
CA VAL A 241 1.87 -10.01 -9.61
C VAL A 241 1.28 -11.32 -9.12
N ILE A 242 1.49 -11.65 -7.86
CA ILE A 242 0.83 -12.76 -7.19
C ILE A 242 -0.30 -12.18 -6.35
N ILE A 243 -1.52 -12.63 -6.62
CA ILE A 243 -2.74 -12.14 -5.97
C ILE A 243 -3.25 -13.21 -5.01
N THR A 244 -3.42 -12.83 -3.75
CA THR A 244 -3.98 -13.68 -2.70
C THR A 244 -5.21 -13.00 -2.09
N ALA A 245 -6.23 -13.78 -1.75
CA ALA A 245 -7.45 -13.29 -1.12
C ALA A 245 -8.00 -14.36 -0.17
N GLU A 246 -8.74 -13.94 0.85
CA GLU A 246 -9.32 -14.89 1.83
C GLU A 246 -10.23 -15.93 1.19
N VAL A 247 -10.95 -15.55 0.13
CA VAL A 247 -11.84 -16.45 -0.63
C VAL A 247 -11.08 -17.54 -1.38
N LEU A 248 -9.78 -17.35 -1.63
CA LEU A 248 -8.92 -18.34 -2.29
C LEU A 248 -8.34 -19.35 -1.30
N GLY A 249 -8.32 -19.04 0.00
CA GLY A 249 -7.62 -19.83 1.01
C GLY A 249 -6.10 -19.79 0.80
N GLU A 250 -5.49 -20.95 0.55
CA GLU A 250 -4.06 -21.09 0.27
C GLU A 250 -3.71 -20.90 -1.22
N ASP A 251 -4.71 -20.84 -2.09
CA ASP A 251 -4.50 -20.63 -3.52
C ASP A 251 -4.11 -19.17 -3.81
N SER A 252 -3.40 -18.96 -4.91
CA SER A 252 -3.09 -17.65 -5.46
C SER A 252 -3.48 -17.58 -6.93
N VAL A 253 -3.58 -16.36 -7.44
CA VAL A 253 -3.87 -16.09 -8.85
C VAL A 253 -2.79 -15.16 -9.39
N ASP A 254 -2.31 -15.44 -10.58
CA ASP A 254 -1.33 -14.59 -11.25
C ASP A 254 -2.01 -13.36 -11.86
N GLY A 255 -1.28 -12.26 -11.85
CA GLY A 255 -1.65 -11.03 -12.53
C GLY A 255 -0.44 -10.35 -13.15
N VAL A 256 -0.68 -9.28 -13.86
CA VAL A 256 0.36 -8.47 -14.50
C VAL A 256 0.01 -6.99 -14.34
N VAL A 257 0.99 -6.17 -14.01
CA VAL A 257 0.84 -4.72 -14.02
C VAL A 257 0.56 -4.27 -15.46
N SER A 258 -0.67 -3.81 -15.71
CA SER A 258 -1.12 -3.43 -17.07
C SER A 258 -1.01 -1.93 -17.32
N ARG A 259 -1.19 -1.11 -16.28
CA ARG A 259 -1.15 0.34 -16.42
C ARG A 259 -0.71 1.01 -15.13
N ILE A 260 0.08 2.08 -15.28
CA ILE A 260 0.48 3.01 -14.23
C ILE A 260 -0.11 4.37 -14.59
N SER A 261 -0.81 5.00 -13.65
CA SER A 261 -1.35 6.35 -13.87
C SER A 261 -0.21 7.36 -14.08
N PRO A 262 -0.31 8.27 -15.05
CA PRO A 262 0.66 9.35 -15.21
C PRO A 262 0.53 10.44 -14.15
N THR A 263 -0.51 10.38 -13.30
CA THR A 263 -0.79 11.38 -12.25
C THR A 263 -0.94 10.71 -10.91
N GLY A 264 -0.38 11.32 -9.89
CA GLY A 264 -0.63 10.95 -8.50
C GLY A 264 -1.91 11.59 -7.96
N GLU A 265 -2.46 11.00 -6.92
CA GLU A 265 -3.60 11.50 -6.16
C GLU A 265 -3.34 11.41 -4.66
N GLN A 266 -4.13 12.09 -3.85
CA GLN A 266 -4.07 11.91 -2.40
C GLN A 266 -4.68 10.56 -2.03
N LYS A 267 -4.07 9.86 -1.09
CA LYS A 267 -4.52 8.53 -0.64
C LYS A 267 -5.97 8.56 -0.14
N ASP A 268 -6.32 9.60 0.60
CA ASP A 268 -7.66 9.91 1.07
C ASP A 268 -7.78 11.42 1.37
N ALA A 269 -8.99 11.90 1.61
CA ALA A 269 -9.28 13.32 1.82
C ALA A 269 -8.56 13.95 3.03
N THR A 270 -8.05 13.15 3.96
CA THR A 270 -7.39 13.59 5.19
C THR A 270 -5.88 13.36 5.18
N SER A 271 -5.39 12.52 4.29
CA SER A 271 -3.97 12.17 4.16
C SER A 271 -3.23 13.16 3.27
N LYS A 272 -2.00 13.48 3.66
CA LYS A 272 -1.04 14.19 2.81
C LYS A 272 -0.19 13.24 1.97
N GLU A 273 -0.35 11.94 2.15
CA GLU A 273 0.36 10.91 1.41
C GLU A 273 -0.10 10.90 -0.04
N MET A 274 0.86 11.02 -0.96
CA MET A 274 0.60 10.91 -2.39
C MET A 274 0.76 9.46 -2.83
N VAL A 275 -0.19 9.01 -3.63
CA VAL A 275 -0.21 7.66 -4.19
C VAL A 275 -0.43 7.72 -5.69
N ILE A 276 0.05 6.72 -6.39
CA ILE A 276 -0.12 6.58 -7.83
C ILE A 276 -1.02 5.36 -8.09
N PRO A 277 -2.17 5.55 -8.77
CA PRO A 277 -3.01 4.43 -9.17
C PRO A 277 -2.29 3.51 -10.15
N VAL A 278 -2.31 2.22 -9.87
CA VAL A 278 -1.77 1.17 -10.72
C VAL A 278 -2.84 0.12 -10.96
N GLN A 279 -3.04 -0.24 -12.21
CA GLN A 279 -3.96 -1.28 -12.62
C GLN A 279 -3.20 -2.58 -12.86
N ILE A 280 -3.74 -3.66 -12.33
CA ILE A 280 -3.25 -5.02 -12.47
C ILE A 280 -4.33 -5.82 -13.17
N ASP A 281 -4.02 -6.40 -14.32
CA ASP A 281 -4.89 -7.35 -14.99
C ASP A 281 -4.73 -8.71 -14.33
N VAL A 282 -5.85 -9.32 -13.98
CA VAL A 282 -5.90 -10.55 -13.19
C VAL A 282 -6.19 -11.72 -14.12
N ASN A 283 -5.31 -12.72 -14.14
CA ASN A 283 -5.57 -13.97 -14.85
C ASN A 283 -6.62 -14.77 -14.09
N LYS A 284 -7.84 -14.90 -14.66
CA LYS A 284 -8.94 -15.64 -14.06
C LYS A 284 -8.70 -17.15 -14.15
N GLY A 285 -7.72 -17.66 -13.42
CA GLY A 285 -7.44 -19.10 -13.31
C GLY A 285 -8.26 -19.84 -12.26
N ASN A 286 -8.82 -19.10 -11.27
CA ASN A 286 -9.53 -19.69 -10.15
C ASN A 286 -11.00 -19.17 -10.10
N PRO A 287 -12.00 -20.07 -10.23
CA PRO A 287 -13.42 -19.68 -10.22
C PRO A 287 -13.89 -19.12 -8.88
N LYS A 288 -13.15 -19.31 -7.80
CA LYS A 288 -13.46 -18.72 -6.47
C LYS A 288 -13.20 -17.22 -6.42
N LEU A 289 -12.37 -16.67 -7.31
CA LEU A 289 -12.08 -15.24 -7.34
C LEU A 289 -13.24 -14.52 -8.01
N ILE A 290 -13.94 -13.68 -7.25
CA ILE A 290 -15.09 -12.91 -7.68
C ILE A 290 -14.81 -11.41 -7.55
N ALA A 291 -15.47 -10.60 -8.38
CA ALA A 291 -15.44 -9.15 -8.25
C ALA A 291 -16.07 -8.71 -6.91
N GLY A 292 -15.59 -7.59 -6.36
CA GLY A 292 -16.04 -7.03 -5.09
C GLY A 292 -15.25 -7.51 -3.86
N VAL A 293 -14.36 -8.50 -4.01
CA VAL A 293 -13.54 -8.97 -2.88
C VAL A 293 -12.24 -8.16 -2.76
N THR A 294 -11.79 -7.97 -1.52
CA THR A 294 -10.48 -7.39 -1.25
C THR A 294 -9.40 -8.45 -1.36
N ALA A 295 -8.33 -8.13 -2.08
CA ALA A 295 -7.18 -8.99 -2.28
C ALA A 295 -5.87 -8.29 -1.93
N LYS A 296 -4.80 -9.06 -1.77
CA LYS A 296 -3.42 -8.57 -1.66
C LYS A 296 -2.69 -8.88 -2.96
N ALA A 297 -2.09 -7.87 -3.55
CA ALA A 297 -1.21 -7.99 -4.71
C ALA A 297 0.24 -7.90 -4.25
N LYS A 298 1.04 -8.93 -4.49
CA LYS A 298 2.49 -8.93 -4.34
C LYS A 298 3.11 -8.71 -5.71
N ILE A 299 3.60 -7.49 -5.96
CA ILE A 299 4.23 -7.10 -7.23
C ILE A 299 5.71 -7.45 -7.15
N GLU A 300 6.19 -8.32 -8.01
CA GLU A 300 7.59 -8.72 -8.09
C GLU A 300 8.40 -7.61 -8.77
N ILE A 301 9.31 -6.98 -8.01
CA ILE A 301 10.21 -5.94 -8.52
C ILE A 301 11.44 -6.58 -9.14
N GLN A 302 12.12 -7.40 -8.36
CA GLN A 302 13.34 -8.07 -8.77
C GLN A 302 13.49 -9.40 -8.02
N LYS A 303 13.95 -10.42 -8.73
CA LYS A 303 14.28 -11.72 -8.14
C LYS A 303 15.70 -12.11 -8.54
N LYS A 304 16.48 -12.55 -7.57
CA LYS A 304 17.80 -13.15 -7.79
C LYS A 304 17.88 -14.50 -7.13
N THR A 305 18.50 -15.43 -7.81
CA THR A 305 18.64 -16.81 -7.34
C THR A 305 20.05 -17.10 -6.88
N ASN A 306 20.18 -17.93 -5.82
CA ASN A 306 21.45 -18.43 -5.30
C ASN A 306 22.46 -17.31 -4.93
N VAL A 307 21.96 -16.19 -4.36
CA VAL A 307 22.80 -15.09 -3.92
C VAL A 307 23.18 -15.26 -2.47
N LEU A 308 24.36 -14.71 -2.09
CA LEU A 308 24.82 -14.71 -0.71
C LEU A 308 23.97 -13.73 0.10
N SER A 309 23.39 -14.17 1.19
CA SER A 309 22.44 -13.38 1.99
C SER A 309 22.72 -13.46 3.48
N VAL A 310 22.27 -12.44 4.18
CA VAL A 310 22.23 -12.38 5.64
C VAL A 310 20.83 -11.96 6.08
N PRO A 311 20.37 -12.34 7.29
CA PRO A 311 19.17 -11.78 7.88
C PRO A 311 19.26 -10.27 7.97
N ILE A 312 18.16 -9.55 7.68
CA ILE A 312 18.10 -8.08 7.78
C ILE A 312 18.53 -7.61 9.19
N ASP A 313 18.11 -8.35 10.22
CA ASP A 313 18.45 -8.07 11.61
C ASP A 313 19.96 -8.19 11.93
N ALA A 314 20.79 -8.69 11.00
CA ALA A 314 22.25 -8.75 11.18
C ALA A 314 22.98 -7.52 10.66
N LEU A 315 22.27 -6.59 10.03
CA LEU A 315 22.84 -5.36 9.47
C LEU A 315 23.01 -4.29 10.54
N LEU A 316 24.11 -3.55 10.45
CA LEU A 316 24.39 -2.34 11.21
C LEU A 316 24.77 -1.23 10.23
N GLU A 317 23.92 -0.21 10.09
CA GLU A 317 24.19 0.96 9.27
C GLU A 317 24.85 2.06 10.10
N ASP A 318 25.99 2.57 9.67
CA ASP A 318 26.61 3.73 10.30
C ASP A 318 25.85 5.01 9.94
N PRO A 319 25.22 5.70 10.91
CA PRO A 319 24.39 6.87 10.64
C PRO A 319 25.18 8.07 10.13
N SER A 320 26.51 8.07 10.24
CA SER A 320 27.36 9.17 9.80
C SER A 320 27.80 9.03 8.35
N THR A 321 28.03 7.78 7.90
CA THR A 321 28.56 7.48 6.55
C THR A 321 27.57 6.79 5.64
N GLY A 322 26.51 6.16 6.20
CA GLY A 322 25.60 5.29 5.47
C GLY A 322 26.20 3.95 5.08
N ASP A 323 27.40 3.62 5.60
CA ASP A 323 28.04 2.33 5.34
C ASP A 323 27.37 1.21 6.11
N ASN A 324 27.21 0.07 5.47
CA ASN A 324 26.63 -1.12 6.08
C ASN A 324 27.70 -2.10 6.54
N PHE A 325 27.51 -2.63 7.75
CA PHE A 325 28.41 -3.58 8.39
C PHE A 325 27.65 -4.80 8.88
N VAL A 326 28.38 -5.90 9.01
CA VAL A 326 27.92 -7.13 9.63
C VAL A 326 28.95 -7.55 10.69
N MET A 327 28.49 -7.96 11.87
CA MET A 327 29.32 -8.49 12.92
C MET A 327 29.44 -10.01 12.78
N VAL A 328 30.57 -10.46 12.25
CA VAL A 328 30.85 -11.89 12.02
C VAL A 328 31.43 -12.50 13.27
N LEU A 329 30.89 -13.63 13.71
CA LEU A 329 31.45 -14.39 14.85
C LEU A 329 32.52 -15.35 14.38
N LYS A 330 33.78 -15.11 14.80
CA LYS A 330 34.91 -16.00 14.58
C LYS A 330 35.34 -16.62 15.90
N GLY A 331 34.87 -17.83 16.18
CA GLY A 331 35.03 -18.47 17.49
C GLY A 331 34.21 -17.76 18.57
N THR A 332 34.85 -17.07 19.50
CA THR A 332 34.24 -16.26 20.56
C THR A 332 34.41 -14.76 20.33
N LYS A 333 34.99 -14.34 19.20
CA LYS A 333 35.32 -12.94 18.94
C LYS A 333 34.52 -12.43 17.76
N LEU A 334 34.11 -11.16 17.85
CA LEU A 334 33.45 -10.45 16.78
C LEU A 334 34.47 -9.91 15.78
N LYS A 335 34.08 -9.92 14.50
CA LYS A 335 34.81 -9.23 13.44
C LYS A 335 33.81 -8.34 12.69
N LYS A 336 34.07 -7.03 12.68
CA LYS A 336 33.29 -6.07 11.93
C LYS A 336 33.72 -6.13 10.47
N GLU A 337 32.76 -6.51 9.57
CA GLU A 337 32.99 -6.57 8.13
C GLU A 337 32.09 -5.58 7.43
N GLN A 338 32.70 -4.71 6.62
CA GLN A 338 31.94 -3.80 5.75
C GLN A 338 31.37 -4.58 4.57
N VAL A 339 30.10 -4.33 4.25
CA VAL A 339 29.38 -5.01 3.17
C VAL A 339 28.68 -4.01 2.27
N LYS A 340 28.51 -4.38 1.01
CA LYS A 340 27.60 -3.68 0.10
C LYS A 340 26.36 -4.54 -0.09
N LEU A 341 25.21 -3.91 0.05
CA LEU A 341 23.94 -4.58 -0.08
C LEU A 341 23.57 -4.72 -1.56
N GLY A 342 22.81 -5.73 -1.89
CA GLY A 342 22.13 -5.93 -3.15
C GLY A 342 20.62 -5.72 -3.00
N ILE A 343 19.82 -6.68 -3.50
CA ILE A 343 18.38 -6.62 -3.32
C ILE A 343 17.99 -7.01 -1.89
N GLU A 344 16.96 -6.34 -1.39
CA GLU A 344 16.39 -6.54 -0.06
C GLU A 344 15.07 -7.28 -0.20
N GLY A 345 14.96 -8.44 0.44
CA GLY A 345 13.73 -9.22 0.55
C GLY A 345 13.05 -9.01 1.89
N ASP A 346 12.02 -9.81 2.18
CA ASP A 346 11.20 -9.65 3.40
C ASP A 346 11.97 -9.91 4.71
N PHE A 347 12.94 -10.85 4.71
CA PHE A 347 13.69 -11.26 5.92
C PHE A 347 15.20 -11.28 5.72
N ASN A 348 15.67 -11.27 4.49
CA ASN A 348 17.07 -11.40 4.15
C ASN A 348 17.46 -10.36 3.11
N VAL A 349 18.72 -9.94 3.16
CA VAL A 349 19.30 -9.01 2.20
C VAL A 349 20.49 -9.66 1.49
N GLU A 350 20.60 -9.42 0.19
CA GLU A 350 21.74 -9.84 -0.62
C GLU A 350 23.00 -9.07 -0.21
N ILE A 351 24.10 -9.78 -0.06
CA ILE A 351 25.42 -9.19 0.05
C ILE A 351 26.09 -9.22 -1.32
N SER A 352 26.11 -8.07 -1.98
CA SER A 352 26.70 -7.93 -3.33
C SER A 352 28.23 -7.86 -3.30
N SER A 353 28.82 -7.39 -2.18
CA SER A 353 30.26 -7.33 -1.97
C SER A 353 30.58 -7.34 -0.47
N GLY A 354 31.61 -8.06 -0.08
CA GLY A 354 32.06 -8.20 1.31
C GLY A 354 32.91 -9.46 1.47
N ASN A 355 33.55 -9.60 2.62
CA ASN A 355 34.41 -10.77 2.91
C ASN A 355 33.67 -11.83 3.73
N LEU A 356 32.41 -12.17 3.27
CA LEU A 356 31.57 -13.17 3.91
C LEU A 356 31.55 -14.46 3.08
N LYS A 357 31.38 -15.59 3.77
CA LYS A 357 31.25 -16.93 3.15
C LYS A 357 30.01 -17.62 3.67
N THR A 358 29.45 -18.47 2.86
CA THR A 358 28.38 -19.38 3.27
C THR A 358 28.80 -20.17 4.51
N GLY A 359 27.94 -20.17 5.53
CA GLY A 359 28.20 -20.82 6.82
C GLY A 359 28.84 -19.92 7.86
N ASP A 360 29.27 -18.68 7.53
CA ASP A 360 29.69 -17.72 8.54
C ASP A 360 28.52 -17.38 9.46
N LYS A 361 28.80 -17.26 10.76
CA LYS A 361 27.78 -16.83 11.74
C LYS A 361 27.83 -15.33 11.90
N VAL A 362 26.70 -14.67 11.86
CA VAL A 362 26.52 -13.23 12.01
C VAL A 362 25.67 -12.93 13.24
N VAL A 363 25.99 -11.87 13.94
CA VAL A 363 25.21 -11.45 15.12
C VAL A 363 23.92 -10.80 14.65
N LEU A 364 22.80 -11.18 15.25
CA LEU A 364 21.51 -10.53 15.05
C LEU A 364 21.35 -9.36 16.02
N ASN A 365 20.73 -8.30 15.56
CA ASN A 365 20.54 -7.03 16.28
C ASN A 365 21.87 -6.49 16.88
N PRO A 366 22.92 -6.31 16.03
CA PRO A 366 24.18 -5.76 16.50
C PRO A 366 23.99 -4.30 16.95
N THR A 367 24.73 -3.91 18.00
CA THR A 367 24.68 -2.55 18.54
C THR A 367 26.02 -1.82 18.27
N PHE A 368 26.04 -0.49 18.32
CA PHE A 368 27.23 0.32 17.98
C PHE A 368 28.37 0.19 18.95
N ASP A 369 28.12 -0.30 20.17
CA ASP A 369 29.12 -0.60 21.18
C ASP A 369 29.85 -1.92 20.92
N MET A 370 29.35 -2.77 20.02
CA MET A 370 30.06 -3.98 19.59
C MET A 370 31.21 -3.60 18.66
N THR A 371 32.43 -3.88 19.12
CA THR A 371 33.67 -3.52 18.41
C THR A 371 34.39 -4.75 17.87
N ASP A 372 35.25 -4.54 16.90
CA ASP A 372 36.14 -5.57 16.36
C ASP A 372 37.01 -6.21 17.47
N GLY A 373 37.05 -7.55 17.52
CA GLY A 373 37.77 -8.30 18.52
C GLY A 373 37.06 -8.50 19.87
N MET A 374 35.87 -7.95 20.08
CA MET A 374 35.07 -8.11 21.29
C MET A 374 34.73 -9.58 21.55
N GLU A 375 34.90 -10.05 22.79
CA GLU A 375 34.54 -11.42 23.19
C GLU A 375 33.03 -11.49 23.51
N VAL A 376 32.35 -12.44 22.87
CA VAL A 376 30.90 -12.70 23.04
C VAL A 376 30.66 -14.20 23.25
N THR A 377 29.52 -14.51 23.80
CA THR A 377 29.06 -15.90 23.96
C THR A 377 27.81 -16.08 23.07
N PRO A 378 27.86 -16.98 22.08
CA PRO A 378 26.64 -17.25 21.29
C PRO A 378 25.58 -17.86 22.20
N ALA A 379 24.38 -17.26 22.19
CA ALA A 379 23.21 -17.85 22.83
C ALA A 379 22.78 -19.11 22.03
N PRO A 380 22.24 -20.15 22.71
CA PRO A 380 21.72 -21.28 22.00
C PRO A 380 20.66 -20.79 21.01
N SER A 381 20.75 -21.24 19.75
CA SER A 381 19.71 -21.00 18.74
C SER A 381 18.38 -21.56 19.23
N VAL A 382 17.36 -20.72 19.29
CA VAL A 382 15.98 -21.12 19.60
C VAL A 382 15.39 -21.86 18.41
#